data_089bf6480eeb6d900ecab695c081538a
#
_entry.id   089bf6480eeb6d900ecab695c081538a
#
_cell.length_a   1.000
_cell.length_b   1.000
_cell.length_c   1.000
_cell.angle_alpha   90.00
_cell.angle_beta   90.00
_cell.angle_gamma   90.00
#
_symmetry.space_group_name_H-M   'P 1'
#
loop_
_entity.id
_entity.type
_entity.pdbx_description
1 polymer ?
#
loop_
_entity_poly.entity_id
_entity_poly.type
_entity_poly.pdbx_seq_one_letter_code
_entity_poly.pdbx_strand_id
1 'polypeptide(L)'
;MKFLFALLIFYTPIFAQNNYPKDYFQSPLNIPMQLAGNFGELRPNHFHAGFDFKTQQREGLPVFAVGDGYISRIKISTYGYGKAIYITHPNGYTTVYGHLQKGYGKIEDFIKKEHYKQQAFEIEVFPNPEDLPVKKGDTIALSGNTGGSEGPHLHFEFRDTKTEKIINPLFFGFDTFMTDTKKPSISSLLVYPIGDESIANESKRPILVNLALQQDGNYIAEKVAATGNIGFGIIAGDFDNVSYNYNGIYKVQTFSNGSANFGYEFNTLAFDEGRYINALIDFPRYKNTRQRMQKLFMKNPFNLSIIKTEKHNGIIEVLPNFSQIYKIEVADFYENKTSVLIPIEYQSQT
;
A
#
# COMPACT_ATOMS: atom_id res chain seq x y z
N MET A 1 40.50 47.15 -15.24
CA MET A 1 40.04 45.76 -15.29
C MET A 1 38.97 45.60 -14.22
N LYS A 2 37.67 45.55 -14.61
CA LYS A 2 36.58 45.34 -13.66
C LYS A 2 36.19 43.89 -13.70
N PHE A 3 36.40 43.18 -12.58
CA PHE A 3 35.96 41.78 -12.45
C PHE A 3 34.47 41.79 -12.06
N LEU A 4 33.65 41.21 -12.94
CA LEU A 4 32.22 40.94 -12.71
C LEU A 4 32.10 39.57 -12.00
N PHE A 5 31.76 39.57 -10.69
CA PHE A 5 31.45 38.35 -9.98
C PHE A 5 29.99 37.97 -10.32
N ALA A 6 29.78 36.90 -11.09
CA ALA A 6 28.47 36.30 -11.33
C ALA A 6 28.11 35.42 -10.13
N LEU A 7 27.11 35.81 -9.35
CA LEU A 7 26.54 35.02 -8.26
C LEU A 7 25.64 33.93 -8.87
N LEU A 8 26.10 32.69 -8.94
CA LEU A 8 25.30 31.54 -9.31
C LEU A 8 24.39 31.16 -8.14
N ILE A 9 23.11 31.52 -8.22
CA ILE A 9 22.07 31.10 -7.28
C ILE A 9 21.64 29.68 -7.69
N PHE A 10 22.04 28.68 -6.92
CA PHE A 10 21.52 27.32 -7.05
C PHE A 10 20.12 27.27 -6.45
N TYR A 11 19.10 27.18 -7.29
CA TYR A 11 17.75 26.81 -6.87
C TYR A 11 17.75 25.31 -6.56
N THR A 12 17.86 24.93 -5.31
CA THR A 12 17.47 23.58 -4.87
C THR A 12 15.94 23.55 -4.79
N PRO A 13 15.24 22.68 -5.52
CA PRO A 13 13.81 22.52 -5.32
C PRO A 13 13.59 21.99 -3.89
N ILE A 14 13.00 22.80 -3.04
CA ILE A 14 12.49 22.36 -1.75
C ILE A 14 11.25 21.53 -2.07
N PHE A 15 11.39 20.22 -2.15
CA PHE A 15 10.26 19.32 -2.06
C PHE A 15 9.65 19.54 -0.67
N ALA A 16 8.45 20.09 -0.63
CA ALA A 16 7.68 20.17 0.60
C ALA A 16 7.45 18.76 1.12
N GLN A 17 8.28 18.33 2.05
CA GLN A 17 8.08 17.08 2.77
C GLN A 17 6.79 17.26 3.57
N ASN A 18 5.75 16.50 3.26
CA ASN A 18 4.50 16.52 4.02
C ASN A 18 4.84 16.19 5.48
N ASN A 19 4.79 17.19 6.32
CA ASN A 19 5.17 17.06 7.72
C ASN A 19 3.95 16.55 8.49
N TYR A 20 3.73 15.22 8.46
CA TYR A 20 2.65 14.59 9.22
C TYR A 20 2.92 14.68 10.73
N PRO A 21 1.89 14.92 11.57
CA PRO A 21 2.06 15.08 13.02
C PRO A 21 2.28 13.73 13.72
N LYS A 22 3.55 13.34 13.92
CA LYS A 22 3.93 12.03 14.46
C LYS A 22 3.56 11.84 15.94
N ASP A 23 3.59 12.91 16.73
CA ASP A 23 3.38 12.85 18.19
C ASP A 23 1.94 13.19 18.62
N TYR A 24 1.07 13.49 17.67
CA TYR A 24 -0.31 13.90 17.97
C TYR A 24 -1.22 12.72 18.29
N PHE A 25 -1.08 11.62 17.56
CA PHE A 25 -1.97 10.47 17.63
C PHE A 25 -1.43 9.37 18.57
N GLN A 26 -2.34 8.55 19.08
CA GLN A 26 -2.03 7.36 19.87
C GLN A 26 -2.57 6.09 19.22
N SER A 27 -2.24 4.93 19.79
CA SER A 27 -2.83 3.65 19.38
C SER A 27 -4.35 3.64 19.57
N PRO A 28 -5.14 3.09 18.63
CA PRO A 28 -6.56 2.87 18.79
C PRO A 28 -6.91 1.70 19.72
N LEU A 29 -5.93 0.87 20.09
CA LEU A 29 -6.10 -0.29 20.97
C LEU A 29 -5.06 -0.26 22.11
N ASN A 30 -5.44 -0.76 23.28
CA ASN A 30 -4.54 -0.89 24.43
C ASN A 30 -3.96 -2.33 24.53
N ILE A 31 -3.44 -2.82 23.42
CA ILE A 31 -2.72 -4.11 23.29
C ILE A 31 -1.52 -3.89 22.36
N PRO A 32 -0.48 -4.75 22.42
CA PRO A 32 0.62 -4.66 21.45
C PRO A 32 0.11 -4.70 20.02
N MET A 33 0.56 -3.75 19.19
CA MET A 33 0.15 -3.67 17.80
C MET A 33 0.71 -4.83 16.99
N GLN A 34 -0.16 -5.54 16.32
CA GLN A 34 0.16 -6.57 15.35
C GLN A 34 -0.77 -6.43 14.15
N LEU A 35 -0.21 -6.45 12.95
CA LEU A 35 -1.00 -6.34 11.72
C LEU A 35 -1.50 -7.71 11.24
N ALA A 36 -2.74 -7.74 10.80
CA ALA A 36 -3.31 -8.78 9.96
C ALA A 36 -3.23 -8.41 8.47
N GLY A 37 -3.12 -7.11 8.17
CA GLY A 37 -2.93 -6.53 6.84
C GLY A 37 -2.39 -5.12 6.94
N ASN A 38 -1.47 -4.75 6.04
CA ASN A 38 -0.85 -3.44 6.01
C ASN A 38 -1.45 -2.53 4.92
N PHE A 39 -1.08 -1.24 4.96
CA PHE A 39 -1.50 -0.24 3.99
C PHE A 39 -0.96 -0.56 2.59
N GLY A 40 -1.82 -0.42 1.57
CA GLY A 40 -1.46 -0.68 0.18
C GLY A 40 -1.40 -2.15 -0.22
N GLU A 41 -1.65 -3.09 0.71
CA GLU A 41 -1.74 -4.50 0.40
C GLU A 41 -2.69 -4.75 -0.78
N LEU A 42 -2.25 -5.61 -1.70
CA LEU A 42 -3.01 -5.93 -2.90
C LEU A 42 -4.19 -6.85 -2.55
N ARG A 43 -5.41 -6.36 -2.65
CA ARG A 43 -6.64 -7.11 -2.42
C ARG A 43 -7.46 -7.26 -3.70
N PRO A 44 -8.51 -8.11 -3.75
CA PRO A 44 -9.36 -8.21 -4.93
C PRO A 44 -9.99 -6.85 -5.30
N ASN A 45 -9.64 -6.32 -6.47
CA ASN A 45 -10.15 -5.07 -7.06
C ASN A 45 -9.83 -3.76 -6.30
N HIS A 46 -9.00 -3.79 -5.25
CA HIS A 46 -8.62 -2.58 -4.51
C HIS A 46 -7.30 -2.75 -3.77
N PHE A 47 -6.67 -1.64 -3.44
CA PHE A 47 -5.57 -1.58 -2.47
C PHE A 47 -6.15 -1.47 -1.06
N HIS A 48 -5.53 -2.13 -0.10
CA HIS A 48 -5.93 -2.01 1.30
C HIS A 48 -5.77 -0.57 1.81
N ALA A 49 -6.85 0.00 2.30
CA ALA A 49 -6.94 1.43 2.62
C ALA A 49 -6.34 1.81 3.98
N GLY A 50 -5.90 0.88 4.79
CA GLY A 50 -5.45 1.17 6.15
C GLY A 50 -4.63 0.05 6.77
N PHE A 51 -4.72 -0.06 8.08
CA PHE A 51 -4.20 -1.17 8.85
C PHE A 51 -5.32 -2.04 9.39
N ASP A 52 -5.14 -3.35 9.33
CA ASP A 52 -5.96 -4.30 10.06
C ASP A 52 -5.22 -4.73 11.32
N PHE A 53 -5.60 -4.18 12.47
CA PHE A 53 -5.01 -4.53 13.76
C PHE A 53 -5.63 -5.80 14.32
N LYS A 54 -4.81 -6.79 14.65
CA LYS A 54 -5.26 -8.01 15.33
C LYS A 54 -5.85 -7.68 16.70
N THR A 55 -7.00 -8.26 17.00
CA THR A 55 -7.71 -8.11 18.29
C THR A 55 -7.66 -9.37 19.14
N GLN A 56 -6.52 -10.11 19.07
CA GLN A 56 -6.33 -11.38 19.80
C GLN A 56 -7.41 -12.42 19.48
N GLN A 57 -7.88 -12.44 18.22
CA GLN A 57 -8.93 -13.34 17.71
C GLN A 57 -10.28 -13.22 18.44
N ARG A 58 -10.56 -12.06 19.03
CA ARG A 58 -11.82 -11.81 19.77
C ARG A 58 -12.41 -10.45 19.42
N GLU A 59 -13.70 -10.36 19.58
CA GLU A 59 -14.47 -9.12 19.55
C GLU A 59 -14.56 -8.50 20.95
N GLY A 60 -15.01 -7.24 21.02
CA GLY A 60 -15.36 -6.56 22.27
C GLY A 60 -14.18 -5.87 22.95
N LEU A 61 -13.00 -5.74 22.33
CA LEU A 61 -11.93 -4.91 22.87
C LEU A 61 -12.32 -3.42 22.76
N PRO A 62 -12.05 -2.61 23.80
CA PRO A 62 -12.24 -1.17 23.72
C PRO A 62 -11.42 -0.57 22.57
N VAL A 63 -12.07 0.25 21.75
CA VAL A 63 -11.46 1.04 20.69
C VAL A 63 -11.45 2.49 21.12
N PHE A 64 -10.28 3.13 21.04
CA PHE A 64 -10.05 4.48 21.54
C PHE A 64 -9.94 5.51 20.42
N ALA A 65 -10.43 6.73 20.64
CA ALA A 65 -10.14 7.88 19.82
C ALA A 65 -8.62 8.14 19.84
N VAL A 66 -7.98 8.13 18.68
CA VAL A 66 -6.51 8.32 18.58
C VAL A 66 -6.08 9.77 18.81
N GLY A 67 -6.99 10.73 18.72
CA GLY A 67 -6.77 12.16 18.93
C GLY A 67 -8.06 12.88 19.29
N ASP A 68 -7.96 14.13 19.72
CA ASP A 68 -9.09 15.02 19.92
C ASP A 68 -9.83 15.28 18.61
N GLY A 69 -11.16 15.41 18.68
CA GLY A 69 -11.98 15.70 17.50
C GLY A 69 -13.47 15.54 17.78
N TYR A 70 -14.22 15.22 16.74
CA TYR A 70 -15.63 14.89 16.84
C TYR A 70 -15.99 13.79 15.84
N ILE A 71 -17.01 13.01 16.14
CA ILE A 71 -17.51 12.00 15.21
C ILE A 71 -18.26 12.71 14.09
N SER A 72 -17.65 12.73 12.91
CA SER A 72 -18.17 13.44 11.73
C SER A 72 -19.04 12.56 10.83
N ARG A 73 -18.92 11.23 10.97
CA ARG A 73 -19.70 10.27 10.18
C ARG A 73 -19.81 8.95 10.93
N ILE A 74 -20.97 8.35 10.89
CA ILE A 74 -21.23 6.97 11.30
C ILE A 74 -21.88 6.26 10.12
N LYS A 75 -21.30 5.14 9.70
CA LYS A 75 -21.86 4.30 8.64
C LYS A 75 -22.01 2.88 9.14
N ILE A 76 -23.20 2.31 8.97
CA ILE A 76 -23.51 0.92 9.28
C ILE A 76 -24.03 0.27 8.00
N SER A 77 -23.33 -0.78 7.59
CA SER A 77 -23.64 -1.55 6.39
C SER A 77 -23.40 -3.04 6.65
N THR A 78 -24.06 -3.89 5.88
CA THR A 78 -23.83 -5.34 5.89
C THR A 78 -22.58 -5.74 5.12
N TYR A 79 -21.96 -4.82 4.35
CA TYR A 79 -20.79 -5.03 3.53
C TYR A 79 -19.68 -4.01 3.83
N GLY A 80 -18.51 -4.19 3.20
CA GLY A 80 -17.37 -3.29 3.32
C GLY A 80 -16.92 -3.15 4.78
N TYR A 81 -16.82 -1.92 5.28
CA TYR A 81 -16.37 -1.65 6.66
C TYR A 81 -17.36 -2.10 7.76
N GLY A 82 -18.55 -2.60 7.40
CA GLY A 82 -19.56 -2.97 8.37
C GLY A 82 -20.03 -1.78 9.19
N LYS A 83 -19.84 -1.82 10.51
CA LYS A 83 -20.05 -0.68 11.39
C LYS A 83 -18.77 0.14 11.45
N ALA A 84 -18.84 1.38 11.00
CA ALA A 84 -17.70 2.28 10.93
C ALA A 84 -17.99 3.64 11.57
N ILE A 85 -16.97 4.18 12.27
CA ILE A 85 -16.98 5.51 12.88
C ILE A 85 -15.84 6.32 12.25
N TYR A 86 -16.11 7.58 11.95
CA TYR A 86 -15.14 8.54 11.41
C TYR A 86 -14.99 9.70 12.38
N ILE A 87 -13.76 10.03 12.74
CA ILE A 87 -13.44 11.17 13.60
C ILE A 87 -12.68 12.21 12.80
N THR A 88 -13.22 13.42 12.72
CA THR A 88 -12.51 14.56 12.15
C THR A 88 -11.74 15.28 13.25
N HIS A 89 -10.44 15.47 13.02
CA HIS A 89 -9.50 16.10 13.94
C HIS A 89 -9.23 17.55 13.56
N PRO A 90 -8.90 18.45 14.52
CA PRO A 90 -8.66 19.86 14.25
C PRO A 90 -7.43 20.13 13.39
N ASN A 91 -6.54 19.15 13.23
CA ASN A 91 -5.33 19.23 12.43
C ASN A 91 -5.52 18.89 10.94
N GLY A 92 -6.78 18.74 10.47
CA GLY A 92 -7.11 18.50 9.06
C GLY A 92 -7.07 17.05 8.62
N TYR A 93 -6.99 16.11 9.54
CA TYR A 93 -7.07 14.66 9.25
C TYR A 93 -8.36 14.07 9.80
N THR A 94 -8.79 12.98 9.17
CA THR A 94 -9.91 12.14 9.60
C THR A 94 -9.41 10.73 9.84
N THR A 95 -9.78 10.11 10.96
CA THR A 95 -9.51 8.69 11.22
C THR A 95 -10.77 7.87 11.07
N VAL A 96 -10.62 6.65 10.56
CA VAL A 96 -11.71 5.71 10.31
C VAL A 96 -11.47 4.43 11.10
N TYR A 97 -12.52 3.96 11.75
CA TYR A 97 -12.53 2.73 12.56
C TYR A 97 -13.60 1.81 11.99
N GLY A 98 -13.21 0.70 11.41
CA GLY A 98 -14.08 -0.25 10.73
C GLY A 98 -14.24 -1.59 11.45
N HIS A 99 -15.16 -2.40 10.97
CA HIS A 99 -15.52 -3.73 11.46
C HIS A 99 -15.95 -3.77 12.92
N LEU A 100 -16.46 -2.64 13.46
CA LEU A 100 -16.82 -2.49 14.86
C LEU A 100 -17.98 -3.42 15.26
N GLN A 101 -17.98 -3.89 16.51
CA GLN A 101 -19.11 -4.63 17.09
C GLN A 101 -20.28 -3.68 17.37
N LYS A 102 -20.00 -2.54 18.02
CA LYS A 102 -20.96 -1.49 18.37
C LYS A 102 -20.24 -0.22 18.79
N GLY A 103 -20.94 0.90 18.83
CA GLY A 103 -20.49 2.12 19.51
C GLY A 103 -20.37 1.95 21.02
N TYR A 104 -19.83 2.96 21.69
CA TYR A 104 -19.72 2.97 23.15
C TYR A 104 -20.42 4.19 23.75
N GLY A 105 -21.13 4.01 24.88
CA GLY A 105 -21.79 5.09 25.63
C GLY A 105 -22.73 5.92 24.77
N LYS A 106 -22.58 7.24 24.79
CA LYS A 106 -23.41 8.19 24.04
C LYS A 106 -23.39 7.95 22.51
N ILE A 107 -22.30 7.41 21.99
CA ILE A 107 -22.19 7.08 20.55
C ILE A 107 -23.16 5.95 20.21
N GLU A 108 -23.21 4.90 21.01
CA GLU A 108 -24.14 3.78 20.82
C GLU A 108 -25.60 4.24 20.98
N ASP A 109 -25.89 5.12 21.94
CA ASP A 109 -27.24 5.69 22.13
C ASP A 109 -27.66 6.53 20.92
N PHE A 110 -26.75 7.32 20.35
CA PHE A 110 -26.97 8.06 19.12
C PHE A 110 -27.26 7.13 17.93
N ILE A 111 -26.46 6.08 17.77
CA ILE A 111 -26.65 5.07 16.70
C ILE A 111 -28.04 4.43 16.84
N LYS A 112 -28.43 3.98 18.03
CA LYS A 112 -29.77 3.38 18.28
C LYS A 112 -30.88 4.35 17.93
N LYS A 113 -30.78 5.60 18.38
CA LYS A 113 -31.76 6.64 18.05
C LYS A 113 -31.94 6.81 16.54
N GLU A 114 -30.84 6.86 15.79
CA GLU A 114 -30.90 7.01 14.33
C GLU A 114 -31.45 5.75 13.64
N HIS A 115 -31.15 4.53 14.11
CA HIS A 115 -31.81 3.30 13.62
C HIS A 115 -33.31 3.36 13.79
N TYR A 116 -33.81 3.71 14.98
CA TYR A 116 -35.24 3.80 15.22
C TYR A 116 -35.92 4.93 14.42
N LYS A 117 -35.24 6.07 14.29
CA LYS A 117 -35.72 7.22 13.51
C LYS A 117 -35.87 6.88 12.04
N GLN A 118 -34.87 6.18 11.46
CA GLN A 118 -34.86 5.80 10.04
C GLN A 118 -35.55 4.47 9.78
N GLN A 119 -35.91 3.71 10.81
CA GLN A 119 -36.46 2.34 10.71
C GLN A 119 -35.64 1.45 9.76
N ALA A 120 -34.33 1.57 9.80
CA ALA A 120 -33.41 0.88 8.93
C ALA A 120 -32.22 0.33 9.73
N PHE A 121 -31.70 -0.85 9.31
CA PHE A 121 -30.47 -1.39 9.86
C PHE A 121 -29.25 -0.69 9.27
N GLU A 122 -29.23 -0.49 7.96
CA GLU A 122 -28.17 0.25 7.29
C GLU A 122 -28.45 1.74 7.38
N ILE A 123 -27.53 2.49 7.97
CA ILE A 123 -27.64 3.93 8.13
C ILE A 123 -26.32 4.60 7.76
N GLU A 124 -26.42 5.83 7.30
CA GLU A 124 -25.27 6.72 7.14
C GLU A 124 -25.69 8.11 7.65
N VAL A 125 -25.01 8.57 8.70
CA VAL A 125 -25.33 9.81 9.39
C VAL A 125 -24.11 10.66 9.61
N PHE A 126 -24.32 11.98 9.64
CA PHE A 126 -23.28 12.98 9.77
C PHE A 126 -23.62 13.88 10.96
N PRO A 127 -23.18 13.52 12.19
CA PRO A 127 -23.39 14.34 13.38
C PRO A 127 -22.69 15.71 13.25
N ASN A 128 -23.26 16.74 13.88
CA ASN A 128 -22.58 18.04 13.98
C ASN A 128 -21.42 17.94 15.00
N PRO A 129 -20.44 18.84 14.95
CA PRO A 129 -19.29 18.80 15.85
C PRO A 129 -19.64 18.79 17.35
N GLU A 130 -20.74 19.44 17.72
CA GLU A 130 -21.24 19.53 19.10
C GLU A 130 -22.02 18.31 19.58
N ASP A 131 -22.50 17.44 18.65
CA ASP A 131 -23.34 16.29 19.02
C ASP A 131 -22.49 15.20 19.68
N LEU A 132 -21.33 14.88 19.11
CA LEU A 132 -20.47 13.79 19.55
C LEU A 132 -18.97 14.21 19.57
N PRO A 133 -18.59 15.20 20.42
CA PRO A 133 -17.18 15.52 20.61
C PRO A 133 -16.47 14.38 21.34
N VAL A 134 -15.19 14.16 21.01
CA VAL A 134 -14.34 13.14 21.60
C VAL A 134 -12.98 13.69 21.96
N LYS A 135 -12.38 13.15 23.02
CA LYS A 135 -11.01 13.41 23.45
C LYS A 135 -10.12 12.23 23.14
N LYS A 136 -8.85 12.50 22.91
CA LYS A 136 -7.81 11.48 22.78
C LYS A 136 -7.88 10.52 23.95
N GLY A 137 -8.04 9.21 23.67
CA GLY A 137 -8.17 8.16 24.69
C GLY A 137 -9.59 7.83 25.12
N ASP A 138 -10.60 8.58 24.69
CA ASP A 138 -11.99 8.20 24.94
C ASP A 138 -12.32 6.87 24.27
N THR A 139 -13.04 5.99 24.97
CA THR A 139 -13.58 4.77 24.36
C THR A 139 -14.74 5.16 23.44
N ILE A 140 -14.61 4.86 22.16
CA ILE A 140 -15.60 5.23 21.13
C ILE A 140 -16.45 4.05 20.67
N ALA A 141 -15.89 2.84 20.73
CA ALA A 141 -16.53 1.62 20.24
C ALA A 141 -15.91 0.37 20.88
N LEU A 142 -16.47 -0.78 20.52
CA LEU A 142 -15.87 -2.09 20.74
C LEU A 142 -15.46 -2.70 19.40
N SER A 143 -14.28 -3.35 19.36
CA SER A 143 -13.80 -4.08 18.17
C SER A 143 -14.75 -5.23 17.82
N GLY A 144 -14.82 -5.58 16.54
CA GLY A 144 -15.77 -6.58 16.08
C GLY A 144 -15.29 -7.36 14.86
N ASN A 145 -16.28 -7.85 14.08
CA ASN A 145 -16.11 -8.63 12.87
C ASN A 145 -17.25 -8.35 11.88
N THR A 146 -17.75 -7.12 11.82
CA THR A 146 -18.92 -6.76 10.98
C THR A 146 -18.50 -6.39 9.55
N GLY A 147 -19.43 -6.49 8.60
CA GLY A 147 -19.20 -6.17 7.19
C GLY A 147 -18.41 -7.25 6.45
N GLY A 148 -17.50 -6.84 5.59
CA GLY A 148 -16.66 -7.73 4.75
C GLY A 148 -15.41 -8.25 5.45
N SER A 149 -15.54 -8.72 6.70
CA SER A 149 -14.44 -9.23 7.51
C SER A 149 -14.49 -10.75 7.65
N GLU A 150 -13.33 -11.41 7.55
CA GLU A 150 -13.19 -12.86 7.68
C GLU A 150 -12.84 -13.32 9.11
N GLY A 151 -12.59 -12.38 10.03
CA GLY A 151 -12.26 -12.67 11.43
C GLY A 151 -12.10 -11.40 12.25
N PRO A 152 -12.16 -11.49 13.61
CA PRO A 152 -12.09 -10.33 14.49
C PRO A 152 -10.82 -9.52 14.30
N HIS A 153 -10.96 -8.25 13.93
CA HIS A 153 -9.86 -7.26 13.81
C HIS A 153 -10.44 -5.84 13.84
N LEU A 154 -9.57 -4.85 13.97
CA LEU A 154 -9.92 -3.45 13.81
C LEU A 154 -9.28 -2.93 12.50
N HIS A 155 -10.12 -2.56 11.54
CA HIS A 155 -9.66 -1.79 10.37
C HIS A 155 -9.51 -0.31 10.75
N PHE A 156 -8.37 0.29 10.43
CA PHE A 156 -8.04 1.66 10.83
C PHE A 156 -7.37 2.44 9.70
N GLU A 157 -7.84 3.68 9.45
CA GLU A 157 -7.31 4.55 8.40
C GLU A 157 -7.01 5.96 8.90
N PHE A 158 -6.05 6.60 8.23
CA PHE A 158 -5.92 8.06 8.18
C PHE A 158 -6.32 8.59 6.82
N ARG A 159 -7.07 9.69 6.81
CA ARG A 159 -7.44 10.41 5.59
C ARG A 159 -7.13 11.89 5.74
N ASP A 160 -6.78 12.53 4.63
CA ASP A 160 -6.88 13.98 4.53
C ASP A 160 -8.36 14.37 4.51
N THR A 161 -8.78 15.20 5.45
CA THR A 161 -10.21 15.53 5.63
C THR A 161 -10.83 16.20 4.39
N LYS A 162 -10.03 16.98 3.66
CA LYS A 162 -10.53 17.78 2.52
C LYS A 162 -10.61 16.96 1.23
N THR A 163 -9.62 16.09 0.99
CA THR A 163 -9.49 15.36 -0.28
C THR A 163 -9.94 13.92 -0.19
N GLU A 164 -10.21 13.42 1.02
CA GLU A 164 -10.52 12.00 1.32
C GLU A 164 -9.39 11.03 0.89
N LYS A 165 -8.23 11.52 0.50
CA LYS A 165 -7.07 10.66 0.21
C LYS A 165 -6.64 9.92 1.46
N ILE A 166 -6.47 8.63 1.30
CA ILE A 166 -6.04 7.75 2.36
C ILE A 166 -4.51 7.84 2.48
N ILE A 167 -4.01 7.93 3.69
CA ILE A 167 -2.59 8.15 3.98
C ILE A 167 -2.06 6.98 4.80
N ASN A 168 -0.86 6.51 4.48
CA ASN A 168 -0.22 5.43 5.21
C ASN A 168 -0.07 5.80 6.70
N PRO A 169 -0.64 5.01 7.63
CA PRO A 169 -0.61 5.31 9.07
C PRO A 169 0.80 5.44 9.65
N LEU A 170 1.82 4.83 9.05
CA LEU A 170 3.20 4.93 9.50
C LEU A 170 3.74 6.36 9.47
N PHE A 171 3.22 7.22 8.60
CA PHE A 171 3.60 8.64 8.58
C PHE A 171 3.15 9.42 9.83
N PHE A 172 2.17 8.92 10.57
CA PHE A 172 1.62 9.57 11.77
C PHE A 172 2.24 9.05 13.08
N GLY A 173 3.44 8.44 13.01
CA GLY A 173 4.14 7.92 14.20
C GLY A 173 3.76 6.48 14.56
N PHE A 174 2.94 5.81 13.77
CA PHE A 174 2.55 4.41 14.01
C PHE A 174 3.71 3.44 13.76
N ASP A 175 4.76 3.88 13.07
CA ASP A 175 6.03 3.18 12.93
C ASP A 175 6.74 2.95 14.29
N THR A 176 6.47 3.77 15.29
CA THR A 176 7.06 3.62 16.62
C THR A 176 6.40 2.53 17.49
N PHE A 177 5.18 2.11 17.12
CA PHE A 177 4.45 1.04 17.82
C PHE A 177 4.77 -0.36 17.30
N MET A 178 5.52 -0.46 16.21
CA MET A 178 5.89 -1.71 15.57
C MET A 178 7.40 -1.71 15.33
N THR A 179 8.00 -2.89 15.37
CA THR A 179 9.42 -3.05 15.05
C THR A 179 9.54 -3.98 13.86
N ASP A 180 10.28 -3.52 12.84
CA ASP A 180 10.60 -4.36 11.70
C ASP A 180 12.06 -4.20 11.29
N THR A 181 12.78 -5.31 11.28
CA THR A 181 14.19 -5.43 10.86
C THR A 181 14.37 -6.52 9.81
N LYS A 182 13.25 -7.14 9.38
CA LYS A 182 13.28 -8.19 8.37
C LYS A 182 13.26 -7.55 6.98
N LYS A 183 14.01 -8.16 6.08
CA LYS A 183 13.99 -7.75 4.69
C LYS A 183 12.78 -8.34 3.98
N PRO A 184 12.10 -7.60 3.10
CA PRO A 184 11.10 -8.17 2.20
C PRO A 184 11.65 -9.34 1.41
N SER A 185 10.79 -10.28 1.04
CA SER A 185 11.16 -11.43 0.23
C SER A 185 10.53 -11.36 -1.16
N ILE A 186 11.22 -11.93 -2.16
CA ILE A 186 10.72 -12.07 -3.52
C ILE A 186 10.59 -13.55 -3.80
N SER A 187 9.35 -14.03 -3.96
CA SER A 187 9.04 -15.44 -4.13
C SER A 187 8.96 -15.88 -5.58
N SER A 188 8.75 -14.95 -6.51
CA SER A 188 8.64 -15.27 -7.94
C SER A 188 9.06 -14.08 -8.80
N LEU A 189 9.68 -14.39 -9.93
CA LEU A 189 10.03 -13.45 -11.00
C LEU A 189 9.52 -13.98 -12.34
N LEU A 190 8.83 -13.16 -13.11
CA LEU A 190 8.45 -13.44 -14.49
C LEU A 190 9.09 -12.43 -15.44
N VAL A 191 9.48 -12.90 -16.63
CA VAL A 191 9.75 -12.06 -17.78
C VAL A 191 8.56 -12.12 -18.75
N TYR A 192 8.20 -10.96 -19.31
CA TYR A 192 7.08 -10.76 -20.24
C TYR A 192 7.60 -10.26 -21.58
N PRO A 193 7.53 -11.02 -22.66
CA PRO A 193 7.66 -10.50 -24.01
C PRO A 193 6.52 -9.51 -24.31
N ILE A 194 6.83 -8.36 -24.87
CA ILE A 194 5.87 -7.27 -25.12
C ILE A 194 5.87 -6.93 -26.61
N GLY A 195 4.75 -7.21 -27.26
CA GLY A 195 4.60 -7.10 -28.71
C GLY A 195 4.84 -8.42 -29.46
N ASP A 196 4.43 -8.47 -30.71
CA ASP A 196 4.35 -9.73 -31.48
C ASP A 196 5.73 -10.29 -31.86
N GLU A 197 6.71 -9.41 -32.03
CA GLU A 197 8.09 -9.74 -32.42
C GLU A 197 9.02 -9.97 -31.22
N SER A 198 8.49 -9.93 -30.00
CA SER A 198 9.30 -10.07 -28.79
C SER A 198 9.30 -11.50 -28.29
N ILE A 199 10.49 -11.98 -27.90
CA ILE A 199 10.71 -13.34 -27.37
C ILE A 199 11.60 -13.22 -26.14
N ALA A 200 11.34 -14.00 -25.10
CA ALA A 200 12.22 -14.15 -23.97
C ALA A 200 12.36 -15.65 -23.62
N ASN A 201 13.60 -16.16 -23.54
CA ASN A 201 13.93 -17.56 -23.30
C ASN A 201 13.08 -18.50 -24.20
N GLU A 202 13.10 -18.23 -25.51
CA GLU A 202 12.38 -18.98 -26.56
C GLU A 202 10.84 -18.94 -26.46
N SER A 203 10.28 -18.10 -25.61
CA SER A 203 8.82 -17.98 -25.41
C SER A 203 8.29 -16.62 -25.86
N LYS A 204 7.12 -16.64 -26.49
CA LYS A 204 6.27 -15.47 -26.75
C LYS A 204 5.27 -15.19 -25.60
N ARG A 205 5.28 -16.02 -24.54
CA ARG A 205 4.41 -15.90 -23.37
C ARG A 205 5.23 -15.60 -22.13
N PRO A 206 4.64 -15.00 -21.08
CA PRO A 206 5.33 -14.81 -19.81
C PRO A 206 5.82 -16.12 -19.23
N ILE A 207 7.08 -16.17 -18.78
CA ILE A 207 7.69 -17.34 -18.16
C ILE A 207 8.34 -16.99 -16.85
N LEU A 208 8.45 -17.98 -15.98
CA LEU A 208 9.21 -17.89 -14.73
C LEU A 208 10.71 -17.82 -15.02
N VAL A 209 11.39 -17.01 -14.23
CA VAL A 209 12.85 -16.90 -14.18
C VAL A 209 13.29 -17.35 -12.80
N ASN A 210 14.21 -18.33 -12.72
CA ASN A 210 14.67 -18.85 -11.45
C ASN A 210 15.50 -17.80 -10.69
N LEU A 211 15.37 -17.82 -9.37
CA LEU A 211 16.06 -16.94 -8.44
C LEU A 211 17.02 -17.72 -7.56
N ALA A 212 18.27 -17.33 -7.50
CA ALA A 212 19.27 -17.86 -6.57
C ALA A 212 19.46 -16.90 -5.41
N LEU A 213 19.02 -17.31 -4.21
CA LEU A 213 19.22 -16.53 -2.97
C LEU A 213 20.71 -16.50 -2.62
N GLN A 214 21.22 -15.30 -2.32
CA GLN A 214 22.59 -15.06 -1.94
C GLN A 214 22.73 -14.98 -0.41
N GLN A 215 23.96 -15.06 0.09
CA GLN A 215 24.26 -15.02 1.54
C GLN A 215 23.84 -13.71 2.21
N ASP A 216 23.79 -12.61 1.47
CA ASP A 216 23.39 -11.28 1.94
C ASP A 216 21.86 -11.07 1.93
N GLY A 217 21.09 -12.09 1.51
CA GLY A 217 19.64 -12.05 1.40
C GLY A 217 19.10 -11.44 0.10
N ASN A 218 19.97 -11.04 -0.82
CA ASN A 218 19.60 -10.61 -2.17
C ASN A 218 19.49 -11.81 -3.12
N TYR A 219 19.04 -11.57 -4.36
CA TYR A 219 18.87 -12.61 -5.37
C TYR A 219 19.67 -12.28 -6.64
N ILE A 220 20.14 -13.34 -7.30
CA ILE A 220 20.57 -13.28 -8.69
C ILE A 220 19.63 -14.16 -9.49
N ALA A 221 19.05 -13.61 -10.55
CA ALA A 221 18.19 -14.35 -11.46
C ALA A 221 19.02 -15.11 -12.50
N GLU A 222 18.48 -16.22 -13.00
CA GLU A 222 18.99 -16.80 -14.23
C GLU A 222 18.98 -15.76 -15.35
N LYS A 223 19.95 -15.90 -16.25
CA LYS A 223 20.07 -15.03 -17.41
C LYS A 223 18.83 -15.11 -18.29
N VAL A 224 18.34 -13.97 -18.74
CA VAL A 224 17.25 -13.85 -19.68
C VAL A 224 17.82 -13.59 -21.07
N ALA A 225 17.65 -14.55 -21.99
CA ALA A 225 17.95 -14.40 -23.40
C ALA A 225 16.71 -13.86 -24.12
N ALA A 226 16.80 -12.70 -24.76
CA ALA A 226 15.60 -12.06 -25.31
C ALA A 226 15.89 -11.24 -26.58
N THR A 227 14.82 -10.95 -27.32
CA THR A 227 14.81 -9.99 -28.41
C THR A 227 13.54 -9.15 -28.37
N GLY A 228 13.60 -7.92 -28.88
CA GLY A 228 12.49 -6.97 -28.86
C GLY A 228 12.28 -6.36 -27.47
N ASN A 229 11.04 -6.12 -27.11
CA ASN A 229 10.66 -5.46 -25.87
C ASN A 229 10.26 -6.46 -24.78
N ILE A 230 10.77 -6.28 -23.59
CA ILE A 230 10.43 -7.12 -22.44
C ILE A 230 10.05 -6.27 -21.21
N GLY A 231 9.33 -6.87 -20.29
CA GLY A 231 9.06 -6.34 -18.97
C GLY A 231 9.18 -7.41 -17.91
N PHE A 232 9.24 -7.03 -16.65
CA PHE A 232 9.32 -7.97 -15.53
C PHE A 232 8.13 -7.84 -14.59
N GLY A 233 7.85 -8.91 -13.86
CA GLY A 233 6.88 -8.92 -12.78
C GLY A 233 7.37 -9.76 -11.62
N ILE A 234 6.95 -9.39 -10.39
CA ILE A 234 7.35 -10.06 -9.15
C ILE A 234 6.15 -10.44 -8.29
N ILE A 235 6.30 -11.49 -7.50
CA ILE A 235 5.53 -11.70 -6.27
C ILE A 235 6.48 -11.40 -5.13
N ALA A 236 6.15 -10.39 -4.35
CA ALA A 236 6.93 -9.97 -3.20
C ALA A 236 6.01 -9.65 -2.02
N GLY A 237 6.52 -9.77 -0.83
CA GLY A 237 5.84 -9.44 0.41
C GLY A 237 6.82 -9.42 1.57
N ASP A 238 6.30 -9.12 2.74
CA ASP A 238 7.09 -8.82 3.91
C ASP A 238 6.55 -9.46 5.17
N PHE A 239 7.43 -9.71 6.13
CA PHE A 239 7.11 -10.20 7.47
C PHE A 239 7.70 -9.24 8.49
N ASP A 240 6.87 -8.64 9.33
CA ASP A 240 7.37 -7.91 10.49
C ASP A 240 7.99 -8.85 11.56
N ASN A 241 8.60 -8.29 12.62
CA ASN A 241 9.24 -9.08 13.66
C ASN A 241 8.25 -9.82 14.58
N VAL A 242 6.99 -9.42 14.61
CA VAL A 242 6.00 -9.82 15.61
C VAL A 242 4.89 -10.68 15.02
N SER A 243 4.48 -10.36 13.79
CA SER A 243 3.40 -11.03 13.07
C SER A 243 3.93 -12.17 12.19
N TYR A 244 3.14 -13.23 12.05
CA TYR A 244 3.38 -14.29 11.06
C TYR A 244 2.69 -14.01 9.73
N ASN A 245 2.08 -12.84 9.57
CA ASN A 245 1.40 -12.48 8.33
C ASN A 245 2.40 -12.06 7.27
N TYR A 246 2.18 -12.54 6.06
CA TYR A 246 2.89 -12.10 4.87
C TYR A 246 2.16 -10.88 4.30
N ASN A 247 2.64 -9.71 4.66
CA ASN A 247 2.07 -8.42 4.32
C ASN A 247 2.55 -7.93 2.93
N GLY A 248 1.95 -6.86 2.41
CA GLY A 248 2.41 -6.18 1.21
C GLY A 248 3.74 -5.44 1.45
N ILE A 249 4.50 -5.25 0.38
CA ILE A 249 5.70 -4.40 0.38
C ILE A 249 5.32 -2.92 0.33
N TYR A 250 6.20 -2.04 0.80
CA TYR A 250 5.97 -0.60 0.76
C TYR A 250 6.39 0.04 -0.56
N LYS A 251 7.54 -0.37 -1.12
CA LYS A 251 8.14 0.28 -2.27
C LYS A 251 8.81 -0.72 -3.22
N VAL A 252 8.71 -0.42 -4.49
CA VAL A 252 9.50 -1.06 -5.56
C VAL A 252 10.20 0.02 -6.36
N GLN A 253 11.46 -0.20 -6.68
CA GLN A 253 12.22 0.61 -7.62
C GLN A 253 13.02 -0.32 -8.53
N THR A 254 12.98 -0.06 -9.83
CA THR A 254 13.76 -0.82 -10.81
C THR A 254 14.76 0.05 -11.53
N PHE A 255 15.81 -0.58 -12.03
CA PHE A 255 16.90 0.08 -12.74
C PHE A 255 17.29 -0.73 -13.97
N SER A 256 17.48 -0.04 -15.09
CA SER A 256 18.08 -0.60 -16.30
C SER A 256 19.46 0.00 -16.48
N ASN A 257 20.50 -0.84 -16.42
CA ASN A 257 21.92 -0.42 -16.45
C ASN A 257 22.23 0.75 -15.49
N GLY A 258 21.73 0.67 -14.26
CA GLY A 258 21.92 1.67 -13.22
C GLY A 258 21.01 2.90 -13.30
N SER A 259 20.28 3.11 -14.39
CA SER A 259 19.30 4.19 -14.53
C SER A 259 17.94 3.76 -14.04
N ALA A 260 17.28 4.59 -13.21
CA ALA A 260 15.91 4.34 -12.75
C ALA A 260 14.97 4.14 -13.92
N ASN A 261 14.12 3.10 -13.85
CA ASN A 261 13.24 2.70 -14.94
C ASN A 261 11.77 2.77 -14.55
N PHE A 262 11.37 2.04 -13.51
CA PHE A 262 9.99 2.00 -13.03
C PHE A 262 9.97 1.90 -11.51
N GLY A 263 9.00 2.56 -10.86
CA GLY A 263 8.89 2.47 -9.41
C GLY A 263 7.57 2.98 -8.88
N TYR A 264 7.13 2.42 -7.77
CA TYR A 264 5.96 2.86 -7.03
C TYR A 264 6.21 2.73 -5.52
N GLU A 265 5.44 3.53 -4.76
CA GLU A 265 5.46 3.50 -3.30
C GLU A 265 4.09 3.83 -2.72
N PHE A 266 3.74 3.14 -1.63
CA PHE A 266 2.45 3.26 -0.98
C PHE A 266 2.44 4.33 0.12
N ASN A 267 2.47 5.61 -0.29
CA ASN A 267 2.37 6.75 0.61
C ASN A 267 0.92 7.16 0.86
N THR A 268 0.19 7.32 -0.24
CA THR A 268 -1.21 7.71 -0.25
C THR A 268 -1.96 6.95 -1.33
N LEU A 269 -3.26 6.75 -1.12
CA LEU A 269 -4.16 6.12 -2.08
C LEU A 269 -5.40 6.98 -2.29
N ALA A 270 -5.99 6.89 -3.48
CA ALA A 270 -7.29 7.47 -3.77
C ALA A 270 -8.29 6.35 -4.08
N PHE A 271 -9.56 6.50 -3.65
CA PHE A 271 -10.57 5.46 -3.85
C PHE A 271 -10.92 5.23 -5.31
N ASP A 272 -10.93 6.28 -6.12
CA ASP A 272 -11.20 6.24 -7.57
C ASP A 272 -10.09 5.51 -8.34
N GLU A 273 -8.89 5.44 -7.79
CA GLU A 273 -7.76 4.69 -8.37
C GLU A 273 -7.76 3.20 -7.97
N GLY A 274 -8.58 2.77 -7.03
CA GLY A 274 -8.52 1.42 -6.45
C GLY A 274 -8.57 0.31 -7.51
N ARG A 275 -9.39 0.45 -8.55
CA ARG A 275 -9.52 -0.55 -9.63
C ARG A 275 -8.27 -0.69 -10.51
N TYR A 276 -7.37 0.30 -10.52
CA TYR A 276 -6.12 0.23 -11.28
C TYR A 276 -5.15 -0.82 -10.74
N ILE A 277 -5.42 -1.39 -9.56
CA ILE A 277 -4.72 -2.60 -9.11
C ILE A 277 -4.75 -3.71 -10.16
N ASN A 278 -5.87 -3.86 -10.89
CA ASN A 278 -6.03 -4.86 -11.94
C ASN A 278 -5.16 -4.57 -13.19
N ALA A 279 -4.71 -3.33 -13.36
CA ALA A 279 -3.72 -2.96 -14.37
C ALA A 279 -2.28 -3.14 -13.86
N LEU A 280 -2.04 -2.91 -12.55
CA LEU A 280 -0.73 -3.13 -11.92
C LEU A 280 -0.34 -4.60 -11.86
N ILE A 281 -1.29 -5.50 -11.55
CA ILE A 281 -1.03 -6.94 -11.49
C ILE A 281 -1.21 -7.62 -12.86
N ASP A 282 -0.68 -8.83 -13.00
CA ASP A 282 -1.05 -9.75 -14.09
C ASP A 282 -2.45 -10.32 -13.81
N PHE A 283 -3.48 -9.56 -14.21
CA PHE A 283 -4.87 -9.92 -13.93
C PHE A 283 -5.32 -11.25 -14.56
N PRO A 284 -4.96 -11.60 -15.81
CA PRO A 284 -5.24 -12.93 -16.35
C PRO A 284 -4.67 -14.06 -15.49
N ARG A 285 -3.42 -13.92 -15.06
CA ARG A 285 -2.79 -14.89 -14.16
C ARG A 285 -3.53 -14.97 -12.82
N TYR A 286 -3.86 -13.82 -12.22
CA TYR A 286 -4.63 -13.76 -10.98
C TYR A 286 -5.97 -14.48 -11.07
N LYS A 287 -6.70 -14.33 -12.16
CA LYS A 287 -7.98 -15.03 -12.38
C LYS A 287 -7.83 -16.54 -12.35
N ASN A 288 -6.73 -17.06 -12.89
CA ASN A 288 -6.48 -18.50 -13.02
C ASN A 288 -5.80 -19.13 -11.80
N THR A 289 -4.88 -18.40 -11.15
CA THR A 289 -3.99 -18.94 -10.11
C THR A 289 -4.14 -18.30 -8.74
N ARG A 290 -4.87 -17.19 -8.63
CA ARG A 290 -4.96 -16.32 -7.45
C ARG A 290 -3.64 -15.64 -7.05
N GLN A 291 -2.57 -15.81 -7.82
CA GLN A 291 -1.29 -15.15 -7.59
C GLN A 291 -1.32 -13.69 -8.04
N ARG A 292 -0.95 -12.78 -7.17
CA ARG A 292 -0.88 -11.35 -7.45
C ARG A 292 0.52 -10.96 -7.93
N MET A 293 0.84 -11.32 -9.17
CA MET A 293 2.08 -10.93 -9.82
C MET A 293 2.04 -9.43 -10.15
N GLN A 294 2.89 -8.64 -9.51
CA GLN A 294 3.00 -7.20 -9.71
C GLN A 294 3.85 -6.94 -10.95
N LYS A 295 3.27 -6.32 -11.97
CA LYS A 295 4.01 -5.92 -13.17
C LYS A 295 4.82 -4.67 -12.89
N LEU A 296 6.06 -4.67 -13.31
CA LEU A 296 7.00 -3.54 -13.21
C LEU A 296 7.08 -2.78 -14.53
N PHE A 297 5.99 -2.79 -15.27
CA PHE A 297 5.79 -2.09 -16.53
C PHE A 297 4.30 -1.86 -16.78
N MET A 298 3.99 -0.91 -17.66
CA MET A 298 2.63 -0.62 -18.11
C MET A 298 2.53 -0.91 -19.61
N LYS A 299 1.70 -1.88 -20.00
CA LYS A 299 1.43 -2.14 -21.42
C LYS A 299 0.63 -1.00 -22.06
N ASN A 300 -0.36 -0.49 -21.31
CA ASN A 300 -1.12 0.71 -21.66
C ASN A 300 -0.96 1.69 -20.50
N PRO A 301 -0.55 2.94 -20.75
CA PRO A 301 -0.42 3.94 -19.71
C PRO A 301 -1.75 4.16 -18.96
N PHE A 302 -1.68 4.24 -17.65
CA PHE A 302 -2.79 4.62 -16.79
C PHE A 302 -2.27 5.49 -15.64
N ASN A 303 -3.09 6.40 -15.17
CA ASN A 303 -2.70 7.28 -14.08
C ASN A 303 -2.97 6.59 -12.74
N LEU A 304 -1.91 6.27 -12.01
CA LEU A 304 -1.97 5.69 -10.68
C LEU A 304 -0.96 6.44 -9.79
N SER A 305 -1.46 7.15 -8.79
CA SER A 305 -0.70 8.12 -8.00
C SER A 305 0.47 7.52 -7.21
N ILE A 306 0.46 6.21 -6.96
CA ILE A 306 1.57 5.50 -6.32
C ILE A 306 2.81 5.40 -7.21
N ILE A 307 2.68 5.48 -8.55
CA ILE A 307 3.80 5.40 -9.48
C ILE A 307 4.62 6.68 -9.38
N LYS A 308 5.90 6.56 -9.03
CA LYS A 308 6.81 7.69 -8.80
C LYS A 308 7.89 7.81 -9.87
N THR A 309 8.26 6.69 -10.46
CA THR A 309 9.27 6.64 -11.52
C THR A 309 8.70 5.84 -12.67
N GLU A 310 8.74 6.40 -13.88
CA GLU A 310 8.29 5.74 -15.08
C GLU A 310 9.14 6.24 -16.25
N LYS A 311 9.84 5.31 -16.92
CA LYS A 311 10.61 5.55 -18.13
C LYS A 311 10.23 4.48 -19.13
N HIS A 312 9.79 4.89 -20.32
CA HIS A 312 9.31 3.97 -21.37
C HIS A 312 8.26 2.98 -20.85
N ASN A 313 7.37 3.42 -19.93
CA ASN A 313 6.37 2.57 -19.28
C ASN A 313 6.99 1.38 -18.51
N GLY A 314 8.24 1.44 -18.08
CA GLY A 314 8.95 0.31 -17.45
C GLY A 314 9.37 -0.79 -18.43
N ILE A 315 9.15 -0.61 -19.74
CA ILE A 315 9.51 -1.56 -20.78
C ILE A 315 10.99 -1.41 -21.14
N ILE A 316 11.65 -2.53 -21.38
CA ILE A 316 13.07 -2.62 -21.72
C ILE A 316 13.18 -3.10 -23.15
N GLU A 317 13.87 -2.32 -24.01
CA GLU A 317 14.29 -2.75 -25.32
C GLU A 317 15.59 -3.53 -25.23
N VAL A 318 15.62 -4.76 -25.77
CA VAL A 318 16.81 -5.61 -25.77
C VAL A 318 17.56 -5.39 -27.09
N LEU A 319 18.74 -4.77 -26.96
CA LEU A 319 19.55 -4.35 -28.12
C LEU A 319 20.57 -5.41 -28.52
N PRO A 320 20.82 -5.63 -29.83
CA PRO A 320 21.89 -6.51 -30.31
C PRO A 320 23.27 -6.07 -29.81
N ASN A 321 24.11 -7.05 -29.50
CA ASN A 321 25.51 -6.82 -29.08
C ASN A 321 25.69 -5.94 -27.83
N PHE A 322 24.65 -5.87 -26.97
CA PHE A 322 24.69 -5.09 -25.75
C PHE A 322 24.16 -5.93 -24.58
N SER A 323 25.03 -6.21 -23.60
CA SER A 323 24.63 -6.86 -22.36
C SER A 323 23.97 -5.84 -21.43
N GLN A 324 22.81 -6.21 -20.89
CA GLN A 324 22.04 -5.35 -19.99
C GLN A 324 21.92 -6.02 -18.62
N ILE A 325 21.91 -5.20 -17.59
CA ILE A 325 21.58 -5.64 -16.24
C ILE A 325 20.34 -4.89 -15.78
N TYR A 326 19.31 -5.64 -15.46
CA TYR A 326 18.13 -5.10 -14.82
C TYR A 326 18.16 -5.42 -13.33
N LYS A 327 17.89 -4.42 -12.51
CA LYS A 327 17.83 -4.56 -11.06
C LYS A 327 16.44 -4.23 -10.57
N ILE A 328 15.89 -5.05 -9.70
CA ILE A 328 14.67 -4.79 -8.93
C ILE A 328 15.07 -4.59 -7.49
N GLU A 329 14.61 -3.54 -6.86
CA GLU A 329 14.69 -3.30 -5.42
C GLU A 329 13.28 -3.27 -4.83
N VAL A 330 13.03 -4.04 -3.79
CA VAL A 330 11.83 -3.96 -2.95
C VAL A 330 12.23 -3.49 -1.56
N ALA A 331 11.42 -2.65 -0.96
CA ALA A 331 11.66 -2.14 0.40
C ALA A 331 10.37 -2.15 1.21
N ASP A 332 10.51 -2.31 2.53
CA ASP A 332 9.50 -1.97 3.51
C ASP A 332 9.57 -0.47 3.87
N PHE A 333 8.74 -0.04 4.80
CA PHE A 333 8.72 1.34 5.29
C PHE A 333 9.95 1.70 6.14
N TYR A 334 10.58 0.72 6.77
CA TYR A 334 11.78 0.88 7.62
C TYR A 334 13.09 0.86 6.82
N GLU A 335 12.99 0.87 5.47
CA GLU A 335 14.12 0.82 4.55
C GLU A 335 14.93 -0.49 4.58
N ASN A 336 14.35 -1.59 5.12
CA ASN A 336 14.91 -2.91 4.89
C ASN A 336 14.71 -3.27 3.42
N LYS A 337 15.78 -3.71 2.73
CA LYS A 337 15.78 -3.86 1.27
C LYS A 337 16.22 -5.23 0.83
N THR A 338 15.57 -5.72 -0.22
CA THR A 338 15.98 -6.91 -0.97
C THR A 338 16.05 -6.56 -2.45
N SER A 339 17.07 -7.03 -3.13
CA SER A 339 17.25 -6.80 -4.56
C SER A 339 17.37 -8.08 -5.36
N VAL A 340 17.00 -7.98 -6.64
CA VAL A 340 17.27 -9.00 -7.67
C VAL A 340 18.11 -8.38 -8.76
N LEU A 341 19.21 -9.02 -9.14
CA LEU A 341 19.97 -8.70 -10.34
C LEU A 341 19.61 -9.68 -11.45
N ILE A 342 19.26 -9.18 -12.62
CA ILE A 342 18.81 -9.94 -13.77
C ILE A 342 19.72 -9.64 -14.96
N PRO A 343 20.63 -10.56 -15.33
CA PRO A 343 21.40 -10.42 -16.57
C PRO A 343 20.48 -10.63 -17.80
N ILE A 344 20.58 -9.72 -18.78
CA ILE A 344 19.81 -9.81 -20.02
C ILE A 344 20.81 -9.85 -21.19
N GLU A 345 20.61 -10.79 -22.10
CA GLU A 345 21.38 -10.92 -23.33
C GLU A 345 20.46 -10.91 -24.55
N TYR A 346 20.95 -10.32 -25.60
CA TYR A 346 20.27 -10.40 -26.91
C TYR A 346 20.38 -11.81 -27.48
N GLN A 347 19.24 -12.35 -27.92
CA GLN A 347 19.15 -13.58 -28.66
C GLN A 347 18.54 -13.30 -30.04
N SER A 348 19.30 -13.58 -31.13
CA SER A 348 18.74 -13.47 -32.48
C SER A 348 17.61 -14.47 -32.67
N GLN A 349 16.58 -14.03 -33.39
CA GLN A 349 15.55 -14.98 -33.88
C GLN A 349 16.19 -15.87 -34.95
N THR A 350 16.27 -17.15 -34.69
CA THR A 350 16.64 -18.16 -35.70
C THR A 350 15.42 -18.61 -36.47
#